data_b61c9bb6a3345d7723c2bfb5faacd283
#
_entry.id   b61c9bb6a3345d7723c2bfb5faacd283
#
_cell.length_a   1.000
_cell.length_b   1.000
_cell.length_c   1.000
_cell.angle_alpha   90.00
_cell.angle_beta   90.00
_cell.angle_gamma   90.00
#
_symmetry.space_group_name_H-M   'P 1'
#
loop_
_entity.id
_entity.type
_entity.pdbx_description
1 polymer ?
#
loop_
_entity_poly.entity_id
_entity_poly.type
_entity_poly.pdbx_seq_one_letter_code
_entity_poly.pdbx_strand_id
1 'polypeptide(L)'
;DAPFRFWLLRIARHAAMDFWRKKYRRRERLFSELDESGLLHVETTRQAHLAEAQADADAAAAAKECLETALQQLSPDDRAVITLVELEERPMEDAARRLGCGLSAVKVRAFRARRRLRKILENLQPGKDGRACA
;
A
#
# COMPACT_ATOMS: atom_id res chain seq x y z
N ASP A 1 15.14 7.68 11.20
CA ASP A 1 14.05 6.67 11.14
C ASP A 1 12.72 7.39 10.96
N ALA A 2 12.34 7.56 9.70
CA ALA A 2 11.05 8.16 9.37
C ALA A 2 9.92 7.28 9.95
N PRO A 3 8.92 7.84 10.63
CA PRO A 3 7.79 7.10 11.14
C PRO A 3 7.13 6.30 10.01
N PHE A 4 6.63 5.11 10.31
CA PHE A 4 5.96 4.20 9.36
C PHE A 4 4.92 4.90 8.49
N ARG A 5 4.18 5.89 9.05
CA ARG A 5 3.21 6.72 8.29
C ARG A 5 3.87 7.45 7.12
N PHE A 6 5.03 8.05 7.30
CA PHE A 6 5.74 8.75 6.21
C PHE A 6 6.25 7.77 5.14
N TRP A 7 6.65 6.57 5.55
CA TRP A 7 7.02 5.52 4.62
C TRP A 7 5.81 5.03 3.81
N LEU A 8 4.67 4.77 4.48
CA LEU A 8 3.43 4.36 3.82
C LEU A 8 2.89 5.46 2.90
N LEU A 9 2.88 6.71 3.37
CA LEU A 9 2.50 7.89 2.57
C LEU A 9 3.43 8.08 1.36
N ARG A 10 4.73 7.80 1.52
CA ARG A 10 5.69 7.87 0.41
C ARG A 10 5.39 6.83 -0.66
N ILE A 11 5.07 5.59 -0.25
CA ILE A 11 4.67 4.53 -1.20
C ILE A 11 3.35 4.90 -1.89
N ALA A 12 2.34 5.30 -1.12
CA ALA A 12 1.05 5.71 -1.66
C ALA A 12 1.18 6.90 -2.62
N ARG A 13 2.00 7.90 -2.29
CA ARG A 13 2.29 9.05 -3.14
C ARG A 13 2.99 8.63 -4.44
N HIS A 14 3.98 7.73 -4.38
CA HIS A 14 4.66 7.25 -5.58
C HIS A 14 3.71 6.47 -6.49
N ALA A 15 2.90 5.58 -5.91
CA ALA A 15 1.87 4.84 -6.66
C ALA A 15 0.85 5.77 -7.31
N ALA A 16 0.37 6.79 -6.58
CA ALA A 16 -0.54 7.80 -7.11
C ALA A 16 0.11 8.63 -8.24
N MET A 17 1.37 9.07 -8.06
CA MET A 17 2.09 9.82 -9.09
C MET A 17 2.32 9.00 -10.36
N ASP A 18 2.65 7.71 -10.23
CA ASP A 18 2.82 6.83 -11.38
C ASP A 18 1.50 6.56 -12.11
N PHE A 19 0.40 6.40 -11.36
CA PHE A 19 -0.96 6.32 -11.91
C PHE A 19 -1.33 7.58 -12.71
N TRP A 20 -1.11 8.78 -12.13
CA TRP A 20 -1.39 10.04 -12.80
C TRP A 20 -0.50 10.27 -14.03
N ARG A 21 0.80 9.94 -13.97
CA ARG A 21 1.71 10.02 -15.12
C ARG A 21 1.25 9.14 -16.28
N LYS A 22 0.83 7.89 -15.99
CA LYS A 22 0.27 6.99 -17.01
C LYS A 22 -1.01 7.55 -17.61
N LYS A 23 -1.92 8.10 -16.78
CA LYS A 23 -3.20 8.66 -17.20
C LYS A 23 -3.03 9.90 -18.09
N TYR A 24 -2.09 10.81 -17.74
CA TYR A 24 -1.81 12.01 -18.55
C TYR A 24 -1.14 11.67 -19.88
N ARG A 25 -0.17 10.78 -19.93
CA ARG A 25 0.45 10.33 -21.19
C ARG A 25 -0.54 9.68 -22.15
N ARG A 26 -1.57 9.00 -21.64
CA ARG A 26 -2.66 8.45 -22.45
C ARG A 26 -3.54 9.54 -23.05
N ARG A 27 -3.85 10.57 -22.26
CA ARG A 27 -4.71 11.65 -22.70
C ARG A 27 -4.10 12.47 -23.85
N GLU A 28 -2.80 12.69 -23.83
CA GLU A 28 -2.09 13.39 -24.90
C GLU A 28 -2.06 12.60 -26.23
N ARG A 29 -2.02 11.26 -26.16
CA ARG A 29 -2.09 10.42 -27.36
C ARG A 29 -3.48 10.37 -27.99
N LEU A 30 -4.55 10.45 -27.19
CA LEU A 30 -5.93 10.39 -27.65
C LEU A 30 -6.37 11.64 -28.42
N PHE A 31 -5.75 12.79 -28.20
CA PHE A 31 -6.08 14.04 -28.93
C PHE A 31 -5.42 14.16 -30.28
N SER A 32 -4.36 13.42 -30.57
CA SER A 32 -3.65 13.49 -31.85
C SER A 32 -4.08 12.44 -32.89
N GLU A 33 -4.98 11.52 -32.55
CA GLU A 33 -5.41 10.42 -33.42
C GLU A 33 -6.92 10.37 -33.68
N LEU A 34 -7.60 11.52 -33.67
CA LEU A 34 -9.00 11.60 -34.08
C LEU A 34 -9.10 11.67 -35.61
N ASP A 35 -8.90 10.54 -36.28
CA ASP A 35 -9.26 10.29 -37.65
C ASP A 35 -10.26 9.13 -37.75
N GLU A 36 -10.99 9.03 -38.85
CA GLU A 36 -12.25 8.28 -39.09
C GLU A 36 -12.34 6.78 -38.66
N SER A 37 -11.29 6.19 -38.12
CA SER A 37 -11.33 4.85 -37.49
C SER A 37 -11.78 4.85 -36.02
N GLY A 38 -12.30 5.98 -35.54
CA GLY A 38 -12.59 6.25 -34.13
C GLY A 38 -13.61 5.33 -33.42
N LEU A 39 -14.48 4.65 -34.15
CA LEU A 39 -15.50 3.78 -33.54
C LEU A 39 -14.96 2.41 -33.10
N LEU A 40 -14.01 1.85 -33.83
CA LEU A 40 -13.30 0.62 -33.44
C LEU A 40 -12.31 0.87 -32.28
N HIS A 41 -11.79 2.08 -32.19
CA HIS A 41 -10.85 2.48 -31.16
C HIS A 41 -11.52 2.70 -29.78
N VAL A 42 -12.79 3.10 -29.77
CA VAL A 42 -13.55 3.29 -28.53
C VAL A 42 -13.79 1.96 -27.81
N GLU A 43 -14.09 0.88 -28.54
CA GLU A 43 -14.34 -0.43 -27.93
C GLU A 43 -13.06 -1.07 -27.40
N THR A 44 -11.96 -1.01 -28.13
CA THR A 44 -10.66 -1.49 -27.65
C THR A 44 -10.12 -0.66 -26.46
N THR A 45 -10.38 0.65 -26.46
CA THR A 45 -10.01 1.51 -25.33
C THR A 45 -10.85 1.20 -24.10
N ARG A 46 -12.15 0.93 -24.27
CA ARG A 46 -13.05 0.53 -23.16
C ARG A 46 -12.64 -0.81 -22.55
N GLN A 47 -12.32 -1.79 -23.38
CA GLN A 47 -11.84 -3.10 -22.90
C GLN A 47 -10.49 -2.98 -22.19
N ALA A 48 -9.58 -2.15 -22.69
CA ALA A 48 -8.31 -1.87 -22.03
C ALA A 48 -8.50 -1.20 -20.65
N HIS A 49 -9.43 -0.24 -20.54
CA HIS A 49 -9.76 0.39 -19.26
C HIS A 49 -10.40 -0.57 -18.25
N LEU A 50 -11.28 -1.47 -18.73
CA LEU A 50 -11.86 -2.49 -17.86
C LEU A 50 -10.81 -3.49 -17.37
N ALA A 51 -9.89 -3.90 -18.24
CA ALA A 51 -8.79 -4.79 -17.86
C ALA A 51 -7.83 -4.13 -16.86
N GLU A 52 -7.55 -2.81 -17.01
CA GLU A 52 -6.73 -2.07 -16.04
C GLU A 52 -7.44 -1.91 -14.69
N ALA A 53 -8.74 -1.58 -14.70
CA ALA A 53 -9.51 -1.47 -13.47
C ALA A 53 -9.57 -2.81 -12.72
N GLN A 54 -9.68 -3.92 -13.46
CA GLN A 54 -9.63 -5.26 -12.88
C GLN A 54 -8.24 -5.57 -12.32
N ALA A 55 -7.17 -5.28 -13.05
CA ALA A 55 -5.79 -5.47 -12.58
C ALA A 55 -5.47 -4.64 -11.33
N ASP A 56 -5.99 -3.41 -11.24
CA ASP A 56 -5.85 -2.56 -10.07
C ASP A 56 -6.64 -3.12 -8.86
N ALA A 57 -7.84 -3.67 -9.10
CA ALA A 57 -8.64 -4.33 -8.06
C ALA A 57 -7.95 -5.60 -7.55
N ASP A 58 -7.42 -6.43 -8.45
CA ASP A 58 -6.70 -7.65 -8.11
C ASP A 58 -5.41 -7.34 -7.34
N ALA A 59 -4.68 -6.30 -7.74
CA ALA A 59 -3.49 -5.83 -7.03
C ALA A 59 -3.82 -5.30 -5.61
N ALA A 60 -4.93 -4.59 -5.46
CA ALA A 60 -5.40 -4.11 -4.17
C ALA A 60 -5.83 -5.28 -3.26
N ALA A 61 -6.52 -6.29 -3.82
CA ALA A 61 -6.89 -7.49 -3.09
C ALA A 61 -5.67 -8.28 -2.61
N ALA A 62 -4.68 -8.48 -3.48
CA ALA A 62 -3.42 -9.15 -3.15
C ALA A 62 -2.62 -8.39 -2.07
N ALA A 63 -2.59 -7.05 -2.16
CA ALA A 63 -1.94 -6.22 -1.15
C ALA A 63 -2.63 -6.32 0.22
N LYS A 64 -3.97 -6.38 0.23
CA LYS A 64 -4.75 -6.56 1.44
C LYS A 64 -4.48 -7.93 2.08
N GLU A 65 -4.50 -9.00 1.30
CA GLU A 65 -4.20 -10.36 1.76
C GLU A 65 -2.78 -10.46 2.33
N CYS A 66 -1.80 -9.85 1.65
CA CYS A 66 -0.43 -9.77 2.12
C CYS A 66 -0.32 -9.05 3.48
N LEU A 67 -1.03 -7.93 3.64
CA LEU A 67 -1.05 -7.18 4.89
C LEU A 67 -1.72 -7.99 6.02
N GLU A 68 -2.85 -8.63 5.74
CA GLU A 68 -3.55 -9.48 6.71
C GLU A 68 -2.66 -10.63 7.16
N THR A 69 -1.98 -11.30 6.23
CA THR A 69 -1.00 -12.36 6.51
C THR A 69 0.16 -11.85 7.37
N ALA A 70 0.68 -10.66 7.05
CA ALA A 70 1.75 -10.04 7.82
C ALA A 70 1.32 -9.69 9.25
N LEU A 71 0.10 -9.17 9.41
CA LEU A 71 -0.46 -8.86 10.73
C LEU A 71 -0.67 -10.12 11.57
N GLN A 72 -1.05 -11.24 10.96
CA GLN A 72 -1.19 -12.52 11.67
C GLN A 72 0.13 -13.07 12.19
N GLN A 73 1.25 -12.76 11.56
CA GLN A 73 2.59 -13.16 12.01
C GLN A 73 3.14 -12.31 13.16
N LEU A 74 2.48 -11.19 13.47
CA LEU A 74 2.84 -10.41 14.66
C LEU A 74 2.33 -11.07 15.94
N SER A 75 3.03 -10.82 17.05
CA SER A 75 2.50 -11.18 18.36
C SER A 75 1.16 -10.48 18.63
N PRO A 76 0.27 -11.04 19.45
CA PRO A 76 -1.02 -10.39 19.77
C PRO A 76 -0.87 -8.95 20.26
N ASP A 77 0.13 -8.69 21.08
CA ASP A 77 0.43 -7.37 21.62
C ASP A 77 0.91 -6.37 20.54
N ASP A 78 1.80 -6.83 19.64
CA ASP A 78 2.29 -6.01 18.56
C ASP A 78 1.18 -5.72 17.54
N ARG A 79 0.34 -6.72 17.26
CA ARG A 79 -0.84 -6.55 16.40
C ARG A 79 -1.82 -5.56 17.01
N ALA A 80 -2.13 -5.67 18.30
CA ALA A 80 -3.04 -4.75 18.98
C ALA A 80 -2.55 -3.29 18.91
N VAL A 81 -1.26 -3.04 19.14
CA VAL A 81 -0.73 -1.68 19.06
C VAL A 81 -0.71 -1.13 17.63
N ILE A 82 -0.39 -1.95 16.63
CA ILE A 82 -0.44 -1.54 15.22
C ILE A 82 -1.89 -1.25 14.80
N THR A 83 -2.84 -2.10 15.17
CA THR A 83 -4.26 -1.89 14.87
C THR A 83 -4.75 -0.56 15.45
N LEU A 84 -4.51 -0.32 16.74
CA LEU A 84 -4.98 0.91 17.39
C LEU A 84 -4.33 2.18 16.83
N VAL A 85 -3.02 2.15 16.60
CA VAL A 85 -2.26 3.36 16.26
C VAL A 85 -2.24 3.63 14.76
N GLU A 86 -2.10 2.58 13.92
CA GLU A 86 -1.93 2.75 12.49
C GLU A 86 -3.22 2.56 11.69
N LEU A 87 -4.06 1.58 12.05
CA LEU A 87 -5.28 1.29 11.30
C LEU A 87 -6.47 2.11 11.80
N GLU A 88 -6.63 2.23 13.13
CA GLU A 88 -7.70 3.04 13.73
C GLU A 88 -7.29 4.51 13.96
N GLU A 89 -6.06 4.87 13.66
CA GLU A 89 -5.50 6.23 13.82
C GLU A 89 -5.71 6.81 15.22
N ARG A 90 -5.71 5.98 16.26
CA ARG A 90 -5.91 6.42 17.64
C ARG A 90 -4.70 7.18 18.17
N PRO A 91 -4.91 8.24 18.99
CA PRO A 91 -3.83 8.86 19.73
C PRO A 91 -3.10 7.86 20.62
N MET A 92 -1.80 8.05 20.81
CA MET A 92 -0.95 7.15 21.63
C MET A 92 -1.46 7.03 23.07
N GLU A 93 -2.06 8.10 23.60
CA GLU A 93 -2.67 8.15 24.93
C GLU A 93 -3.89 7.24 25.02
N ASP A 94 -4.71 7.19 23.98
CA ASP A 94 -5.88 6.31 23.92
C ASP A 94 -5.45 4.85 23.79
N ALA A 95 -4.47 4.57 22.94
CA ALA A 95 -3.87 3.25 22.81
C ALA A 95 -3.26 2.77 24.14
N ALA A 96 -2.60 3.65 24.89
CA ALA A 96 -2.04 3.34 26.22
C ALA A 96 -3.14 2.93 27.21
N ARG A 97 -4.22 3.67 27.25
CA ARG A 97 -5.37 3.34 28.12
C ARG A 97 -5.99 1.99 27.76
N ARG A 98 -6.21 1.72 26.46
CA ARG A 98 -6.81 0.47 25.99
C ARG A 98 -5.92 -0.76 26.22
N LEU A 99 -4.62 -0.57 26.09
CA LEU A 99 -3.64 -1.64 26.30
C LEU A 99 -3.23 -1.80 27.79
N GLY A 100 -3.75 -0.94 28.68
CA GLY A 100 -3.44 -0.99 30.10
C GLY A 100 -1.97 -0.76 30.43
N CYS A 101 -1.27 0.06 29.64
CA CYS A 101 0.17 0.31 29.84
C CYS A 101 0.50 1.81 29.71
N GLY A 102 1.71 2.20 30.14
CA GLY A 102 2.15 3.58 30.09
C GLY A 102 2.41 4.09 28.66
N LEU A 103 2.28 5.39 28.45
CA LEU A 103 2.51 6.04 27.16
C LEU A 103 3.88 5.72 26.57
N SER A 104 4.94 5.74 27.39
CA SER A 104 6.29 5.40 26.95
C SER A 104 6.39 3.96 26.48
N ALA A 105 5.72 3.03 27.16
CA ALA A 105 5.68 1.61 26.79
C ALA A 105 4.98 1.43 25.44
N VAL A 106 3.85 2.11 25.18
CA VAL A 106 3.16 2.06 23.89
C VAL A 106 4.04 2.60 22.76
N LYS A 107 4.73 3.72 22.97
CA LYS A 107 5.64 4.30 21.96
C LYS A 107 6.73 3.32 21.57
N VAL A 108 7.37 2.69 22.55
CA VAL A 108 8.43 1.70 22.30
C VAL A 108 7.87 0.45 21.62
N ARG A 109 6.71 -0.05 22.08
CA ARG A 109 6.04 -1.21 21.47
C ARG A 109 5.63 -0.93 20.02
N ALA A 110 5.02 0.22 19.75
CA ALA A 110 4.64 0.63 18.40
C ALA A 110 5.87 0.72 17.48
N PHE A 111 6.98 1.27 17.95
CA PHE A 111 8.23 1.34 17.19
C PHE A 111 8.75 -0.07 16.83
N ARG A 112 8.79 -0.98 17.80
CA ARG A 112 9.25 -2.37 17.59
C ARG A 112 8.31 -3.15 16.68
N ALA A 113 7.00 -3.00 16.87
CA ALA A 113 5.97 -3.66 16.07
C ALA A 113 6.03 -3.21 14.60
N ARG A 114 6.21 -1.91 14.32
CA ARG A 114 6.41 -1.39 12.95
C ARG A 114 7.64 -2.00 12.29
N ARG A 115 8.74 -2.12 13.03
CA ARG A 115 9.98 -2.70 12.51
C ARG A 115 9.81 -4.19 12.19
N ARG A 116 9.10 -4.94 13.04
CA ARG A 116 8.77 -6.35 12.77
C ARG A 116 7.85 -6.49 11.58
N LEU A 117 6.78 -5.71 11.50
CA LEU A 117 5.84 -5.73 10.40
C LEU A 117 6.54 -5.44 9.06
N ARG A 118 7.42 -4.43 9.02
CA ARG A 118 8.23 -4.14 7.84
C ARG A 118 9.02 -5.36 7.39
N LYS A 119 9.74 -6.00 8.30
CA LYS A 119 10.55 -7.19 7.99
C LYS A 119 9.71 -8.36 7.47
N ILE A 120 8.52 -8.57 8.04
CA ILE A 120 7.58 -9.60 7.58
C ILE A 120 7.11 -9.28 6.16
N LEU A 121 6.70 -8.04 5.89
CA LEU A 121 6.26 -7.61 4.55
C LEU A 121 7.38 -7.71 3.51
N GLU A 122 8.62 -7.37 3.85
CA GLU A 122 9.78 -7.55 2.97
C GLU A 122 9.98 -9.03 2.62
N ASN A 123 9.79 -9.94 3.58
CA ASN A 123 9.90 -11.38 3.36
C ASN A 123 8.72 -11.96 2.55
N LEU A 124 7.52 -11.39 2.67
CA LEU A 124 6.34 -11.83 1.92
C LEU A 124 6.32 -11.33 0.48
N GLN A 125 7.13 -10.33 0.15
CA GLN A 125 7.30 -9.79 -1.21
C GLN A 125 8.70 -10.12 -1.76
N PRO A 126 9.04 -11.39 -2.04
CA PRO A 126 10.31 -11.73 -2.65
C PRO A 126 10.29 -11.28 -4.12
N GLY A 127 10.78 -10.10 -4.44
CA GLY A 127 10.86 -9.74 -5.86
C GLY A 127 11.08 -8.27 -6.22
N LYS A 128 11.36 -7.38 -5.28
CA LYS A 128 11.70 -5.98 -5.61
C LYS A 128 13.18 -5.63 -5.53
N ASP A 129 13.99 -6.49 -4.99
CA ASP A 129 15.44 -6.34 -5.04
C ASP A 129 16.01 -7.40 -5.99
N GLY A 130 16.20 -6.99 -7.26
CA GLY A 130 16.95 -7.76 -8.25
C GLY A 130 18.42 -7.89 -7.87
N ARG A 131 18.71 -8.52 -6.73
CA ARG A 131 20.00 -9.07 -6.39
C ARG A 131 19.81 -10.55 -6.15
N ALA A 132 19.71 -11.28 -7.28
CA ALA A 132 20.14 -12.67 -7.28
C ALA A 132 21.61 -12.67 -6.82
N CYS A 133 21.86 -13.18 -5.64
CA CYS A 133 23.20 -13.63 -5.29
C CYS A 133 23.57 -14.74 -6.26
N ALA A 134 24.57 -14.45 -7.07
CA ALA A 134 25.38 -15.49 -7.69
C ALA A 134 26.12 -16.28 -6.60
#